data_eb5efc94b894412c5d22d5a6e58fa627
#
_entry.id   eb5efc94b894412c5d22d5a6e58fa627
#
_cell.length_a   1.000
_cell.length_b   1.000
_cell.length_c   1.000
_cell.angle_alpha   90.00
_cell.angle_beta   90.00
_cell.angle_gamma   90.00
#
_symmetry.space_group_name_H-M   'P 1'
#
loop_
_entity.id
_entity.type
_entity.pdbx_description
1 polymer ?
#
loop_
_entity_poly.entity_id
_entity_poly.type
_entity_poly.pdbx_seq_one_letter_code
_entity_poly.pdbx_strand_id
1 'polypeptide(L)'
;MKKLFLFAALLVSTFGFAQKDITVCHTSATDKFAVFASNKKFNLAHANPKPYTHESVAGGKMIKIKCADGVEANAFFIEASKKSNNWIFVFQEWWGLNDHIKREAENLYKDLGNVNVVALDMYDGKLATKREDAQKFMGEFKKERGAEIVKGALAYAGPNAKVGTIGWCFGGGQSLQAALVAGNQAAACVIYYGMPEEDVERLKKLNCDVLDIWPTQDKYINKEVTEKFEKNMVAAGKKLTVKSYDADHAFANPSNPGHKKEFAEDAYKNTLEFFKARLK
;
A
#
# COMPACT_ATOMS: atom_id res chain seq x y z
N MET A 1 76.18 -26.25 -4.63
CA MET A 1 75.09 -26.16 -5.58
C MET A 1 73.90 -25.54 -4.88
N LYS A 2 73.66 -24.25 -5.03
CA LYS A 2 72.57 -23.50 -4.41
C LYS A 2 71.43 -23.37 -5.43
N LYS A 3 70.27 -23.96 -5.18
CA LYS A 3 69.07 -23.84 -6.02
C LYS A 3 68.34 -22.56 -5.62
N LEU A 4 68.23 -21.61 -6.59
CA LEU A 4 67.47 -20.39 -6.49
C LEU A 4 66.04 -20.64 -6.88
N PHE A 5 65.06 -20.46 -5.96
CA PHE A 5 63.62 -20.54 -6.27
C PHE A 5 63.15 -19.15 -6.57
N LEU A 6 62.71 -18.92 -7.81
CA LEU A 6 62.08 -17.69 -8.27
C LEU A 6 60.59 -17.78 -7.99
N PHE A 7 60.11 -16.94 -7.08
CA PHE A 7 58.66 -16.78 -6.85
C PHE A 7 58.12 -15.71 -7.83
N ALA A 8 57.32 -16.11 -8.76
CA ALA A 8 56.57 -15.19 -9.63
C ALA A 8 55.25 -14.79 -8.92
N ALA A 9 55.18 -13.53 -8.48
CA ALA A 9 53.95 -12.96 -7.96
C ALA A 9 52.99 -12.59 -9.10
N LEU A 10 51.85 -13.24 -9.19
CA LEU A 10 50.78 -12.94 -10.13
C LEU A 10 49.96 -11.78 -9.55
N LEU A 11 50.08 -10.60 -10.10
CA LEU A 11 49.24 -9.43 -9.80
C LEU A 11 47.89 -9.61 -10.54
N VAL A 12 46.84 -10.00 -9.83
CA VAL A 12 45.47 -9.97 -10.33
C VAL A 12 44.93 -8.56 -10.14
N SER A 13 44.88 -7.79 -11.20
CA SER A 13 44.18 -6.49 -11.22
C SER A 13 42.68 -6.72 -11.32
N THR A 14 41.96 -6.56 -10.21
CA THR A 14 40.49 -6.51 -10.21
C THR A 14 40.06 -5.13 -10.77
N PHE A 15 39.61 -5.14 -12.01
CA PHE A 15 38.85 -4.00 -12.55
C PHE A 15 37.49 -3.96 -11.84
N GLY A 16 37.37 -3.10 -10.85
CA GLY A 16 36.09 -2.71 -10.25
C GLY A 16 35.32 -1.88 -11.27
N PHE A 17 34.32 -2.48 -11.92
CA PHE A 17 33.33 -1.69 -12.64
C PHE A 17 32.49 -0.92 -11.59
N ALA A 18 32.81 0.37 -11.43
CA ALA A 18 31.92 1.29 -10.74
C ALA A 18 30.65 1.42 -11.62
N GLN A 19 29.62 0.70 -11.24
CA GLN A 19 28.31 0.88 -11.79
C GLN A 19 27.84 2.27 -11.33
N LYS A 20 27.89 3.25 -12.24
CA LYS A 20 27.26 4.56 -12.03
C LYS A 20 25.76 4.29 -11.88
N ASP A 21 25.27 4.41 -10.65
CA ASP A 21 23.84 4.52 -10.41
C ASP A 21 23.34 5.78 -11.15
N ILE A 22 22.74 5.56 -12.31
CA ILE A 22 22.00 6.61 -13.00
C ILE A 22 20.77 6.85 -12.14
N THR A 23 20.85 7.84 -11.26
CA THR A 23 19.69 8.35 -10.51
C THR A 23 18.77 9.01 -11.54
N VAL A 24 17.95 8.22 -12.20
CA VAL A 24 16.83 8.75 -12.95
C VAL A 24 15.86 9.26 -11.89
N CYS A 25 15.71 10.59 -11.80
CA CYS A 25 14.75 11.24 -10.91
C CYS A 25 13.33 10.91 -11.35
N HIS A 26 12.86 9.69 -11.09
CA HIS A 26 11.45 9.37 -11.20
C HIS A 26 10.75 9.89 -9.96
N THR A 27 9.84 10.84 -10.15
CA THR A 27 8.91 11.27 -9.11
C THR A 27 8.11 10.04 -8.67
N SER A 28 8.19 9.65 -7.40
CA SER A 28 7.50 8.46 -6.92
C SER A 28 5.96 8.62 -7.01
N ALA A 29 5.23 7.51 -7.07
CA ALA A 29 3.77 7.52 -7.02
C ALA A 29 3.24 8.28 -5.78
N THR A 30 3.92 8.13 -4.64
CA THR A 30 3.63 8.86 -3.40
C THR A 30 3.80 10.37 -3.58
N ASP A 31 4.90 10.82 -4.20
CA ASP A 31 5.17 12.24 -4.42
C ASP A 31 4.17 12.84 -5.44
N LYS A 32 3.79 12.08 -6.46
CA LYS A 32 2.75 12.48 -7.44
C LYS A 32 1.39 12.65 -6.77
N PHE A 33 1.04 11.73 -5.87
CA PHE A 33 -0.21 11.85 -5.13
C PHE A 33 -0.18 13.02 -4.15
N ALA A 34 0.96 13.31 -3.52
CA ALA A 34 1.14 14.45 -2.61
C ALA A 34 0.91 15.81 -3.30
N VAL A 35 1.11 15.90 -4.62
CA VAL A 35 0.77 17.12 -5.39
C VAL A 35 -0.72 17.43 -5.29
N PHE A 36 -1.60 16.42 -5.18
CA PHE A 36 -3.03 16.64 -5.01
C PHE A 36 -3.36 17.27 -3.65
N ALA A 37 -2.51 17.12 -2.63
CA ALA A 37 -2.69 17.78 -1.34
C ALA A 37 -2.83 19.30 -1.50
N SER A 38 -2.08 19.92 -2.41
CA SER A 38 -2.15 21.36 -2.69
C SER A 38 -3.26 21.75 -3.68
N ASN A 39 -3.96 20.79 -4.30
CA ASN A 39 -4.98 21.04 -5.30
C ASN A 39 -6.32 21.41 -4.64
N LYS A 40 -6.75 22.68 -4.80
CA LYS A 40 -7.99 23.19 -4.20
C LYS A 40 -9.24 22.40 -4.65
N LYS A 41 -9.31 21.93 -5.91
CA LYS A 41 -10.44 21.15 -6.40
C LYS A 41 -10.47 19.75 -5.77
N PHE A 42 -9.30 19.11 -5.65
CA PHE A 42 -9.16 17.85 -4.91
C PHE A 42 -9.66 17.98 -3.47
N ASN A 43 -9.19 18.99 -2.76
CA ASN A 43 -9.59 19.24 -1.37
C ASN A 43 -11.10 19.48 -1.23
N LEU A 44 -11.70 20.21 -2.17
CA LEU A 44 -13.15 20.47 -2.15
C LEU A 44 -13.99 19.23 -2.50
N ALA A 45 -13.47 18.29 -3.27
CA ALA A 45 -14.15 17.03 -3.59
C ALA A 45 -14.19 16.04 -2.41
N HIS A 46 -13.37 16.27 -1.37
CA HIS A 46 -13.33 15.43 -0.18
C HIS A 46 -14.04 16.10 0.99
N ALA A 47 -15.22 15.64 1.33
CA ALA A 47 -15.91 16.08 2.54
C ALA A 47 -15.16 15.63 3.80
N ASN A 48 -15.20 16.43 4.87
CA ASN A 48 -14.68 15.99 6.16
C ASN A 48 -15.35 14.67 6.57
N PRO A 49 -14.61 13.72 7.17
CA PRO A 49 -15.20 12.45 7.58
C PRO A 49 -16.28 12.70 8.64
N LYS A 50 -17.38 11.98 8.53
CA LYS A 50 -18.43 12.04 9.56
C LYS A 50 -17.87 11.47 10.86
N PRO A 51 -18.16 12.08 12.01
CA PRO A 51 -17.79 11.50 13.31
C PRO A 51 -18.29 10.06 13.43
N TYR A 52 -17.40 9.16 13.79
CA TYR A 52 -17.70 7.75 13.99
C TYR A 52 -16.70 7.19 15.01
N THR A 53 -17.17 6.37 15.93
CA THR A 53 -16.33 5.64 16.88
C THR A 53 -16.48 4.14 16.60
N HIS A 54 -15.37 3.45 16.44
CA HIS A 54 -15.31 2.02 16.23
C HIS A 54 -14.93 1.30 17.52
N GLU A 55 -15.86 0.48 18.02
CA GLU A 55 -15.58 -0.49 19.08
C GLU A 55 -15.47 -1.86 18.44
N SER A 56 -14.30 -2.46 18.50
CA SER A 56 -14.06 -3.76 17.88
C SER A 56 -14.77 -4.87 18.65
N VAL A 57 -15.60 -5.62 17.95
CA VAL A 57 -16.22 -6.85 18.50
C VAL A 57 -15.40 -8.11 18.17
N ALA A 58 -14.36 -7.96 17.34
CA ALA A 58 -13.44 -9.04 16.96
C ALA A 58 -12.14 -9.05 17.80
N GLY A 59 -12.07 -8.25 18.86
CA GLY A 59 -10.86 -8.15 19.70
C GLY A 59 -9.73 -7.31 19.13
N GLY A 60 -10.05 -6.44 18.16
CA GLY A 60 -9.10 -5.52 17.58
C GLY A 60 -8.58 -4.51 18.58
N LYS A 61 -7.28 -4.23 18.55
CA LYS A 61 -6.59 -3.34 19.48
C LYS A 61 -5.48 -2.56 18.80
N MET A 62 -5.17 -1.39 19.35
CA MET A 62 -3.98 -0.64 18.96
C MET A 62 -2.73 -1.34 19.49
N ILE A 63 -1.74 -1.47 18.64
CA ILE A 63 -0.41 -2.04 18.97
C ILE A 63 0.70 -1.09 18.53
N LYS A 64 1.91 -1.34 19.05
CA LYS A 64 3.16 -0.74 18.60
C LYS A 64 3.96 -1.77 17.81
N ILE A 65 4.49 -1.36 16.68
CA ILE A 65 5.34 -2.18 15.80
C ILE A 65 6.73 -1.58 15.80
N LYS A 66 7.73 -2.39 16.11
CA LYS A 66 9.14 -1.97 16.05
C LYS A 66 9.57 -1.85 14.59
N CYS A 67 10.16 -0.72 14.24
CA CYS A 67 10.76 -0.49 12.92
C CYS A 67 12.27 -0.42 13.02
N ALA A 68 12.96 -0.69 11.91
CA ALA A 68 14.43 -0.75 11.89
C ALA A 68 15.09 0.62 12.08
N ASP A 69 14.37 1.71 11.77
CA ASP A 69 14.79 3.09 12.02
C ASP A 69 14.76 3.51 13.51
N GLY A 70 14.33 2.60 14.41
CA GLY A 70 14.21 2.83 15.84
C GLY A 70 12.93 3.57 16.26
N VAL A 71 12.08 3.98 15.32
CA VAL A 71 10.81 4.66 15.59
C VAL A 71 9.67 3.65 15.53
N GLU A 72 8.95 3.45 16.63
CA GLU A 72 7.79 2.56 16.65
C GLU A 72 6.65 3.11 15.78
N ALA A 73 6.00 2.23 15.03
CA ALA A 73 4.78 2.55 14.29
C ALA A 73 3.54 2.13 15.09
N ASN A 74 2.45 2.88 14.94
CA ASN A 74 1.15 2.49 15.47
C ASN A 74 0.41 1.63 14.44
N ALA A 75 -0.41 0.69 14.91
CA ALA A 75 -1.31 -0.07 14.05
C ALA A 75 -2.54 -0.53 14.84
N PHE A 76 -3.66 -0.73 14.15
CA PHE A 76 -4.80 -1.46 14.67
C PHE A 76 -4.72 -2.91 14.20
N PHE A 77 -4.72 -3.86 15.13
CA PHE A 77 -4.47 -5.27 14.84
C PHE A 77 -5.60 -6.15 15.34
N ILE A 78 -6.03 -7.09 14.48
CA ILE A 78 -6.97 -8.15 14.81
C ILE A 78 -6.27 -9.48 14.50
N GLU A 79 -6.08 -10.29 15.55
CA GLU A 79 -5.42 -11.59 15.44
C GLU A 79 -6.37 -12.65 14.88
N ALA A 80 -5.87 -13.51 14.00
CA ALA A 80 -6.62 -14.63 13.47
C ALA A 80 -7.11 -15.56 14.60
N SER A 81 -8.33 -16.07 14.47
CA SER A 81 -8.94 -16.94 15.48
C SER A 81 -8.20 -18.27 15.70
N LYS A 82 -7.41 -18.70 14.72
CA LYS A 82 -6.49 -19.86 14.76
C LYS A 82 -5.16 -19.43 14.14
N LYS A 83 -4.09 -20.11 14.51
CA LYS A 83 -2.75 -19.86 13.92
C LYS A 83 -2.84 -19.78 12.40
N SER A 84 -2.45 -18.66 11.83
CA SER A 84 -2.54 -18.36 10.42
C SER A 84 -1.32 -17.59 9.93
N ASN A 85 -0.82 -17.94 8.75
CA ASN A 85 0.20 -17.17 8.05
C ASN A 85 -0.40 -16.17 7.06
N ASN A 86 -1.74 -16.09 6.95
CA ASN A 86 -2.42 -15.16 6.08
C ASN A 86 -2.61 -13.82 6.79
N TRP A 87 -2.18 -12.75 6.15
CA TRP A 87 -2.21 -11.38 6.66
C TRP A 87 -2.85 -10.44 5.65
N ILE A 88 -3.62 -9.48 6.15
CA ILE A 88 -4.08 -8.32 5.37
C ILE A 88 -3.49 -7.07 5.98
N PHE A 89 -2.72 -6.33 5.20
CA PHE A 89 -2.23 -4.99 5.54
C PHE A 89 -3.17 -3.96 4.94
N VAL A 90 -3.77 -3.14 5.80
CA VAL A 90 -4.78 -2.13 5.44
C VAL A 90 -4.16 -0.75 5.53
N PHE A 91 -4.35 0.06 4.48
CA PHE A 91 -3.80 1.40 4.37
C PHE A 91 -4.92 2.45 4.34
N GLN A 92 -4.78 3.42 5.21
CA GLN A 92 -5.70 4.52 5.42
C GLN A 92 -5.81 5.46 4.22
N GLU A 93 -6.94 6.14 4.10
CA GLU A 93 -7.04 7.32 3.24
C GLU A 93 -6.19 8.47 3.79
N TRP A 94 -6.21 9.63 3.16
CA TRP A 94 -5.45 10.81 3.59
C TRP A 94 -5.84 11.38 4.98
N TRP A 95 -6.91 10.84 5.58
CA TRP A 95 -7.41 11.24 6.90
C TRP A 95 -6.60 10.70 8.09
N GLY A 96 -5.73 9.73 7.88
CA GLY A 96 -5.08 8.99 8.94
C GLY A 96 -5.83 7.72 9.34
N LEU A 97 -5.27 6.96 10.30
CA LEU A 97 -5.86 5.71 10.79
C LEU A 97 -7.08 6.01 11.69
N ASN A 98 -8.17 6.44 11.07
CA ASN A 98 -9.43 6.74 11.75
C ASN A 98 -10.29 5.48 11.99
N ASP A 99 -11.37 5.67 12.73
CA ASP A 99 -12.26 4.58 13.10
C ASP A 99 -13.03 3.99 11.91
N HIS A 100 -13.19 4.72 10.81
CA HIS A 100 -13.72 4.15 9.56
C HIS A 100 -12.79 3.08 9.00
N ILE A 101 -11.48 3.33 8.98
CA ILE A 101 -10.48 2.36 8.49
C ILE A 101 -10.38 1.15 9.42
N LYS A 102 -10.49 1.36 10.75
CA LYS A 102 -10.54 0.24 11.71
C LYS A 102 -11.76 -0.65 11.48
N ARG A 103 -12.91 -0.06 11.16
CA ARG A 103 -14.12 -0.81 10.78
C ARG A 103 -13.89 -1.61 9.50
N GLU A 104 -13.29 -1.03 8.46
CA GLU A 104 -13.00 -1.76 7.22
C GLU A 104 -12.01 -2.91 7.46
N ALA A 105 -11.02 -2.73 8.32
CA ALA A 105 -10.13 -3.80 8.76
C ALA A 105 -10.91 -4.94 9.46
N GLU A 106 -11.87 -4.60 10.31
CA GLU A 106 -12.70 -5.60 10.98
C GLU A 106 -13.67 -6.29 10.01
N ASN A 107 -14.24 -5.59 9.02
CA ASN A 107 -15.05 -6.20 7.98
C ASN A 107 -14.22 -7.24 7.18
N LEU A 108 -13.03 -6.88 6.75
CA LEU A 108 -12.12 -7.81 6.06
C LEU A 108 -11.79 -9.04 6.93
N TYR A 109 -11.52 -8.85 8.21
CA TYR A 109 -11.29 -9.94 9.16
C TYR A 109 -12.48 -10.92 9.21
N LYS A 110 -13.70 -10.39 9.35
CA LYS A 110 -14.93 -11.21 9.44
C LYS A 110 -15.20 -11.99 8.15
N ASP A 111 -15.04 -11.32 6.99
CA ASP A 111 -15.50 -11.85 5.71
C ASP A 111 -14.45 -12.73 5.02
N LEU A 112 -13.17 -12.58 5.35
CA LEU A 112 -12.09 -13.44 4.86
C LEU A 112 -11.91 -14.70 5.73
N GLY A 113 -12.33 -14.64 7.00
CA GLY A 113 -12.22 -15.76 7.93
C GLY A 113 -10.89 -15.75 8.69
N ASN A 114 -10.15 -16.88 8.66
CA ASN A 114 -8.95 -17.04 9.49
C ASN A 114 -7.71 -16.28 8.94
N VAL A 115 -7.73 -14.97 9.04
CA VAL A 115 -6.64 -14.06 8.63
C VAL A 115 -6.26 -13.11 9.77
N ASN A 116 -4.99 -12.73 9.85
CA ASN A 116 -4.55 -11.62 10.67
C ASN A 116 -4.78 -10.31 9.87
N VAL A 117 -5.35 -9.29 10.49
CA VAL A 117 -5.56 -8.00 9.83
C VAL A 117 -4.85 -6.91 10.62
N VAL A 118 -4.03 -6.12 9.95
CA VAL A 118 -3.32 -5.00 10.54
C VAL A 118 -3.53 -3.74 9.70
N ALA A 119 -4.18 -2.73 10.30
CA ALA A 119 -4.31 -1.41 9.69
C ALA A 119 -3.16 -0.53 10.19
N LEU A 120 -2.28 -0.15 9.27
CA LEU A 120 -1.04 0.58 9.56
C LEU A 120 -1.31 2.08 9.64
N ASP A 121 -0.77 2.73 10.67
CA ASP A 121 -0.81 4.19 10.79
C ASP A 121 0.37 4.80 10.04
N MET A 122 0.08 5.32 8.86
CA MET A 122 1.10 5.92 7.99
C MET A 122 1.50 7.35 8.40
N TYR A 123 0.84 7.91 9.43
CA TYR A 123 1.07 9.29 9.87
C TYR A 123 1.58 9.41 11.32
N ASP A 124 2.07 8.29 11.91
CA ASP A 124 2.67 8.26 13.25
C ASP A 124 1.77 8.88 14.34
N GLY A 125 0.47 8.55 14.34
CA GLY A 125 -0.51 8.99 15.33
C GLY A 125 -1.28 10.26 14.94
N LYS A 126 -0.96 10.90 13.81
CA LYS A 126 -1.70 12.09 13.37
C LYS A 126 -3.02 11.68 12.73
N LEU A 127 -4.11 12.31 13.16
CA LEU A 127 -5.46 12.07 12.67
C LEU A 127 -6.09 13.38 12.22
N ALA A 128 -6.50 13.45 10.96
CA ALA A 128 -7.15 14.62 10.40
C ALA A 128 -8.67 14.51 10.52
N THR A 129 -9.27 15.56 11.07
CA THR A 129 -10.73 15.76 11.12
C THR A 129 -11.19 16.86 10.17
N LYS A 130 -10.24 17.60 9.60
CA LYS A 130 -10.45 18.68 8.63
C LYS A 130 -9.52 18.48 7.43
N ARG A 131 -9.96 18.96 6.27
CA ARG A 131 -9.19 18.88 5.01
C ARG A 131 -7.80 19.49 5.10
N GLU A 132 -7.68 20.61 5.82
CA GLU A 132 -6.42 21.33 5.99
C GLU A 132 -5.37 20.46 6.70
N ASP A 133 -5.78 19.72 7.74
CA ASP A 133 -4.90 18.78 8.46
C ASP A 133 -4.54 17.58 7.56
N ALA A 134 -5.51 17.02 6.83
CA ALA A 134 -5.28 15.92 5.90
C ALA A 134 -4.30 16.32 4.78
N GLN A 135 -4.49 17.52 4.22
CA GLN A 135 -3.58 18.12 3.23
C GLN A 135 -2.16 18.23 3.79
N LYS A 136 -2.03 18.75 5.00
CA LYS A 136 -0.74 18.91 5.68
C LYS A 136 -0.07 17.57 5.89
N PHE A 137 -0.77 16.59 6.48
CA PHE A 137 -0.18 15.28 6.80
C PHE A 137 0.20 14.50 5.55
N MET A 138 -0.61 14.55 4.50
CA MET A 138 -0.27 13.94 3.22
C MET A 138 0.94 14.62 2.56
N GLY A 139 1.05 15.94 2.63
CA GLY A 139 2.20 16.69 2.11
C GLY A 139 3.49 16.48 2.92
N GLU A 140 3.39 16.20 4.21
CA GLU A 140 4.53 15.90 5.09
C GLU A 140 4.96 14.43 5.06
N PHE A 141 4.15 13.55 4.49
CA PHE A 141 4.44 12.11 4.46
C PHE A 141 5.74 11.80 3.72
N LYS A 142 6.58 10.97 4.33
CA LYS A 142 7.85 10.52 3.78
C LYS A 142 7.75 9.06 3.36
N LYS A 143 7.99 8.77 2.09
CA LYS A 143 7.95 7.41 1.53
C LYS A 143 8.91 6.45 2.22
N GLU A 144 10.07 6.96 2.68
CA GLU A 144 11.06 6.20 3.45
C GLU A 144 10.45 5.72 4.77
N ARG A 145 9.74 6.61 5.50
CA ARG A 145 9.04 6.24 6.74
C ARG A 145 7.94 5.24 6.47
N GLY A 146 7.17 5.42 5.40
CA GLY A 146 6.15 4.45 4.97
C GLY A 146 6.75 3.06 4.71
N ALA A 147 7.90 3.00 4.05
CA ALA A 147 8.61 1.74 3.81
C ALA A 147 9.09 1.09 5.12
N GLU A 148 9.59 1.86 6.10
CA GLU A 148 10.01 1.34 7.39
C GLU A 148 8.82 0.80 8.22
N ILE A 149 7.66 1.48 8.19
CA ILE A 149 6.42 0.97 8.81
C ILE A 149 6.04 -0.38 8.21
N VAL A 150 6.06 -0.50 6.88
CA VAL A 150 5.72 -1.76 6.18
C VAL A 150 6.73 -2.86 6.52
N LYS A 151 8.03 -2.59 6.52
CA LYS A 151 9.07 -3.55 6.92
C LYS A 151 8.90 -4.00 8.37
N GLY A 152 8.57 -3.08 9.27
CA GLY A 152 8.25 -3.41 10.66
C GLY A 152 7.05 -4.34 10.77
N ALA A 153 5.98 -4.07 10.00
CA ALA A 153 4.79 -4.93 9.95
C ALA A 153 5.10 -6.33 9.38
N LEU A 154 5.95 -6.43 8.35
CA LEU A 154 6.41 -7.71 7.80
C LEU A 154 7.24 -8.49 8.83
N ALA A 155 8.12 -7.83 9.57
CA ALA A 155 8.89 -8.46 10.64
C ALA A 155 7.98 -8.95 11.78
N TYR A 156 6.95 -8.16 12.14
CA TYR A 156 5.94 -8.54 13.12
C TYR A 156 5.10 -9.75 12.67
N ALA A 157 4.72 -9.79 11.38
CA ALA A 157 3.99 -10.90 10.78
C ALA A 157 4.82 -12.18 10.67
N GLY A 158 6.15 -12.04 10.62
CA GLY A 158 7.10 -13.15 10.52
C GLY A 158 7.40 -13.60 9.08
N PRO A 159 8.48 -14.37 8.89
CA PRO A 159 9.03 -14.67 7.56
C PRO A 159 8.13 -15.54 6.68
N ASN A 160 7.19 -16.26 7.26
CA ASN A 160 6.28 -17.16 6.54
C ASN A 160 4.92 -16.50 6.22
N ALA A 161 4.76 -15.20 6.51
CA ALA A 161 3.52 -14.49 6.25
C ALA A 161 3.23 -14.39 4.75
N LYS A 162 1.98 -14.69 4.37
CA LYS A 162 1.40 -14.41 3.05
C LYS A 162 0.58 -13.14 3.19
N VAL A 163 1.01 -12.06 2.57
CA VAL A 163 0.47 -10.72 2.81
C VAL A 163 -0.39 -10.27 1.62
N GLY A 164 -1.66 -10.05 1.88
CA GLY A 164 -2.52 -9.23 1.03
C GLY A 164 -2.45 -7.77 1.47
N THR A 165 -2.39 -6.85 0.53
CA THR A 165 -2.40 -5.41 0.80
C THR A 165 -3.66 -4.77 0.23
N ILE A 166 -4.24 -3.80 0.94
CA ILE A 166 -5.42 -3.04 0.49
C ILE A 166 -5.39 -1.62 1.03
N GLY A 167 -5.83 -0.68 0.23
CA GLY A 167 -5.98 0.70 0.68
C GLY A 167 -6.84 1.53 -0.28
N TRP A 168 -7.25 2.70 0.20
CA TRP A 168 -8.14 3.62 -0.52
C TRP A 168 -7.46 4.96 -0.69
N CYS A 169 -7.63 5.60 -1.85
CA CYS A 169 -7.10 6.94 -2.12
C CYS A 169 -5.58 6.97 -1.93
N PHE A 170 -5.04 7.78 -1.01
CA PHE A 170 -3.64 7.75 -0.59
C PHE A 170 -3.19 6.32 -0.24
N GLY A 171 -3.99 5.61 0.56
CA GLY A 171 -3.72 4.23 0.96
C GLY A 171 -3.74 3.24 -0.20
N GLY A 172 -4.47 3.49 -1.28
CA GLY A 172 -4.44 2.66 -2.48
C GLY A 172 -3.04 2.65 -3.12
N GLY A 173 -2.42 3.83 -3.23
CA GLY A 173 -1.02 3.93 -3.64
C GLY A 173 -0.07 3.24 -2.65
N GLN A 174 -0.30 3.40 -1.33
CA GLN A 174 0.52 2.75 -0.30
C GLN A 174 0.37 1.22 -0.32
N SER A 175 -0.80 0.69 -0.67
CA SER A 175 -1.01 -0.75 -0.87
C SER A 175 -0.06 -1.34 -1.92
N LEU A 176 0.07 -0.68 -3.07
CA LEU A 176 1.00 -1.11 -4.12
C LEU A 176 2.47 -0.98 -3.67
N GLN A 177 2.83 0.13 -3.00
CA GLN A 177 4.18 0.30 -2.46
C GLN A 177 4.51 -0.77 -1.42
N ALA A 178 3.55 -1.12 -0.56
CA ALA A 178 3.71 -2.18 0.43
C ALA A 178 3.88 -3.56 -0.21
N ALA A 179 3.13 -3.87 -1.28
CA ALA A 179 3.29 -5.11 -2.02
C ALA A 179 4.68 -5.22 -2.67
N LEU A 180 5.23 -4.09 -3.17
CA LEU A 180 6.60 -4.03 -3.68
C LEU A 180 7.65 -4.25 -2.57
N VAL A 181 7.45 -3.68 -1.38
CA VAL A 181 8.33 -3.86 -0.21
C VAL A 181 8.24 -5.28 0.33
N ALA A 182 7.04 -5.89 0.32
CA ALA A 182 6.81 -7.24 0.83
C ALA A 182 7.51 -8.33 0.00
N GLY A 183 7.86 -8.07 -1.25
CA GLY A 183 8.61 -9.00 -2.08
C GLY A 183 7.93 -10.37 -2.15
N ASN A 184 8.63 -11.43 -1.76
CA ASN A 184 8.11 -12.80 -1.81
C ASN A 184 6.96 -13.09 -0.82
N GLN A 185 6.74 -12.23 0.18
CA GLN A 185 5.61 -12.35 1.09
C GLN A 185 4.33 -11.76 0.50
N ALA A 186 4.40 -10.93 -0.56
CA ALA A 186 3.23 -10.39 -1.22
C ALA A 186 2.45 -11.49 -1.93
N ALA A 187 1.19 -11.67 -1.55
CA ALA A 187 0.28 -12.65 -2.12
C ALA A 187 -0.79 -12.00 -3.01
N ALA A 188 -1.22 -10.79 -2.69
CA ALA A 188 -2.25 -10.04 -3.40
C ALA A 188 -2.14 -8.54 -3.11
N CYS A 189 -2.46 -7.70 -4.08
CA CYS A 189 -2.53 -6.25 -3.90
C CYS A 189 -3.86 -5.72 -4.43
N VAL A 190 -4.57 -4.96 -3.60
CA VAL A 190 -5.84 -4.31 -3.97
C VAL A 190 -5.68 -2.80 -3.83
N ILE A 191 -6.01 -2.09 -4.88
CA ILE A 191 -5.93 -0.63 -4.97
C ILE A 191 -7.36 -0.10 -5.18
N TYR A 192 -7.82 0.78 -4.32
CA TYR A 192 -9.04 1.56 -4.55
C TYR A 192 -8.64 2.99 -4.90
N TYR A 193 -8.86 3.38 -6.17
CA TYR A 193 -8.63 4.74 -6.67
C TYR A 193 -7.34 5.38 -6.17
N GLY A 194 -6.26 4.60 -6.13
CA GLY A 194 -4.94 5.04 -5.68
C GLY A 194 -4.00 5.35 -6.82
N MET A 195 -3.02 6.22 -6.58
CA MET A 195 -1.98 6.52 -7.56
C MET A 195 -1.06 5.31 -7.77
N PRO A 196 -1.00 4.73 -8.97
CA PRO A 196 -0.15 3.58 -9.24
C PRO A 196 1.32 3.94 -9.40
N GLU A 197 2.18 2.92 -9.29
CA GLU A 197 3.59 3.00 -9.65
C GLU A 197 3.75 3.10 -11.18
N GLU A 198 4.63 3.98 -11.64
CA GLU A 198 4.89 4.16 -13.06
C GLU A 198 6.23 3.58 -13.52
N ASP A 199 7.15 3.32 -12.59
CA ASP A 199 8.46 2.74 -12.91
C ASP A 199 8.32 1.25 -13.19
N VAL A 200 8.49 0.87 -14.47
CA VAL A 200 8.39 -0.51 -14.93
C VAL A 200 9.44 -1.41 -14.25
N GLU A 201 10.64 -0.92 -13.98
CA GLU A 201 11.70 -1.70 -13.32
C GLU A 201 11.34 -1.99 -11.84
N ARG A 202 10.62 -1.07 -11.20
CA ARG A 202 10.05 -1.34 -9.88
C ARG A 202 8.89 -2.33 -9.96
N LEU A 203 7.99 -2.17 -10.92
CA LEU A 203 6.87 -3.09 -11.12
C LEU A 203 7.34 -4.52 -11.44
N LYS A 204 8.46 -4.73 -12.11
CA LYS A 204 9.07 -6.06 -12.33
C LYS A 204 9.38 -6.78 -11.01
N LYS A 205 9.58 -6.07 -9.91
CA LYS A 205 9.86 -6.64 -8.58
C LYS A 205 8.60 -7.09 -7.84
N LEU A 206 7.41 -6.78 -8.35
CA LEU A 206 6.14 -7.19 -7.74
C LEU A 206 5.99 -8.72 -7.85
N ASN A 207 5.63 -9.38 -6.75
CA ASN A 207 5.48 -10.84 -6.69
C ASN A 207 4.03 -11.31 -6.51
N CYS A 208 3.06 -10.43 -6.69
CA CYS A 208 1.65 -10.77 -6.60
C CYS A 208 0.84 -10.17 -7.74
N ASP A 209 -0.37 -10.69 -7.94
CA ASP A 209 -1.37 -10.08 -8.80
C ASP A 209 -1.93 -8.80 -8.17
N VAL A 210 -2.42 -7.89 -9.00
CA VAL A 210 -3.04 -6.63 -8.59
C VAL A 210 -4.50 -6.58 -9.05
N LEU A 211 -5.38 -6.12 -8.14
CA LEU A 211 -6.75 -5.70 -8.45
C LEU A 211 -6.84 -4.19 -8.25
N ASP A 212 -7.20 -3.49 -9.31
CA ASP A 212 -7.44 -2.04 -9.29
C ASP A 212 -8.94 -1.76 -9.40
N ILE A 213 -9.48 -1.10 -8.40
CA ILE A 213 -10.88 -0.64 -8.33
C ILE A 213 -10.90 0.82 -8.76
N TRP A 214 -11.25 1.02 -10.03
CA TRP A 214 -11.14 2.31 -10.69
C TRP A 214 -12.50 2.98 -10.96
N PRO A 215 -12.75 4.19 -10.43
CA PRO A 215 -13.91 5.00 -10.77
C PRO A 215 -13.67 5.79 -12.06
N THR A 216 -14.52 5.59 -13.06
CA THR A 216 -14.33 6.15 -14.42
C THR A 216 -14.51 7.66 -14.51
N GLN A 217 -15.17 8.29 -13.52
CA GLN A 217 -15.37 9.73 -13.44
C GLN A 217 -14.30 10.44 -12.59
N ASP A 218 -13.33 9.69 -12.08
CA ASP A 218 -12.22 10.25 -11.28
C ASP A 218 -11.36 11.20 -12.13
N LYS A 219 -11.23 12.44 -11.67
CA LYS A 219 -10.46 13.48 -12.34
C LYS A 219 -8.96 13.44 -12.03
N TYR A 220 -8.58 12.65 -11.01
CA TYR A 220 -7.20 12.56 -10.48
C TYR A 220 -6.55 11.26 -10.89
N ILE A 221 -7.22 10.14 -10.62
CA ILE A 221 -6.85 8.81 -11.13
C ILE A 221 -7.70 8.56 -12.38
N ASN A 222 -7.46 9.38 -13.38
CA ASN A 222 -8.25 9.40 -14.60
C ASN A 222 -7.89 8.24 -15.56
N LYS A 223 -8.60 8.16 -16.66
CA LYS A 223 -8.41 7.11 -17.68
C LYS A 223 -6.96 7.01 -18.17
N GLU A 224 -6.29 8.14 -18.37
CA GLU A 224 -4.89 8.17 -18.84
C GLU A 224 -3.94 7.52 -17.82
N VAL A 225 -4.13 7.81 -16.52
CA VAL A 225 -3.36 7.21 -15.43
C VAL A 225 -3.58 5.69 -15.40
N THR A 226 -4.83 5.23 -15.48
CA THR A 226 -5.16 3.81 -15.44
C THR A 226 -4.64 3.07 -16.67
N GLU A 227 -4.86 3.58 -17.88
CA GLU A 227 -4.33 2.97 -19.12
C GLU A 227 -2.80 2.92 -19.14
N LYS A 228 -2.13 3.93 -18.59
CA LYS A 228 -0.67 3.92 -18.41
C LYS A 228 -0.25 2.83 -17.44
N PHE A 229 -0.96 2.67 -16.34
CA PHE A 229 -0.69 1.60 -15.37
C PHE A 229 -0.86 0.22 -16.00
N GLU A 230 -1.92 -0.01 -16.77
CA GLU A 230 -2.13 -1.27 -17.51
C GLU A 230 -0.96 -1.57 -18.45
N LYS A 231 -0.53 -0.59 -19.26
CA LYS A 231 0.62 -0.72 -20.16
C LYS A 231 1.91 -1.04 -19.40
N ASN A 232 2.15 -0.37 -18.28
CA ASN A 232 3.34 -0.58 -17.46
C ASN A 232 3.35 -1.97 -16.81
N MET A 233 2.18 -2.46 -16.33
CA MET A 233 2.05 -3.81 -15.78
C MET A 233 2.30 -4.88 -16.82
N VAL A 234 1.79 -4.72 -18.04
CA VAL A 234 2.09 -5.60 -19.19
C VAL A 234 3.59 -5.58 -19.50
N ALA A 235 4.21 -4.40 -19.59
CA ALA A 235 5.64 -4.25 -19.84
C ALA A 235 6.51 -4.87 -18.73
N ALA A 236 6.02 -4.86 -17.50
CA ALA A 236 6.66 -5.51 -16.35
C ALA A 236 6.42 -7.03 -16.31
N GLY A 237 5.55 -7.59 -17.16
CA GLY A 237 5.15 -9.00 -17.12
C GLY A 237 4.32 -9.35 -15.89
N LYS A 238 3.55 -8.40 -15.36
CA LYS A 238 2.74 -8.56 -14.15
C LYS A 238 1.25 -8.55 -14.46
N LYS A 239 0.48 -9.24 -13.63
CA LYS A 239 -0.96 -9.38 -13.82
C LYS A 239 -1.71 -8.29 -13.09
N LEU A 240 -2.51 -7.53 -13.84
CA LEU A 240 -3.43 -6.52 -13.36
C LEU A 240 -4.86 -6.90 -13.77
N THR A 241 -5.79 -6.76 -12.86
CA THR A 241 -7.23 -6.81 -13.14
C THR A 241 -7.80 -5.45 -12.77
N VAL A 242 -8.39 -4.74 -13.72
CA VAL A 242 -9.10 -3.47 -13.48
C VAL A 242 -10.60 -3.76 -13.42
N LYS A 243 -11.24 -3.27 -12.37
CA LYS A 243 -12.70 -3.23 -12.20
C LYS A 243 -13.15 -1.79 -12.24
N SER A 244 -13.87 -1.43 -13.29
CA SER A 244 -14.32 -0.06 -13.55
C SER A 244 -15.73 0.16 -13.01
N TYR A 245 -15.96 1.33 -12.40
CA TYR A 245 -17.26 1.73 -11.85
C TYR A 245 -17.60 3.14 -12.34
N ASP A 246 -18.83 3.35 -12.77
CA ASP A 246 -19.34 4.68 -13.21
C ASP A 246 -19.60 5.58 -11.99
N ALA A 247 -18.50 6.00 -11.36
CA ALA A 247 -18.48 6.75 -10.11
C ALA A 247 -17.32 7.74 -10.09
N ASP A 248 -17.36 8.66 -9.14
CA ASP A 248 -16.29 9.62 -8.86
C ASP A 248 -15.32 9.06 -7.79
N HIS A 249 -14.21 9.78 -7.55
CA HIS A 249 -13.24 9.45 -6.52
C HIS A 249 -13.90 9.19 -5.15
N ALA A 250 -13.38 8.24 -4.38
CA ALA A 250 -13.87 7.87 -3.05
C ALA A 250 -15.34 7.35 -3.01
N PHE A 251 -15.86 6.80 -4.11
CA PHE A 251 -17.22 6.26 -4.18
C PHE A 251 -17.49 5.13 -3.17
N ALA A 252 -16.45 4.40 -2.77
CA ALA A 252 -16.57 3.30 -1.80
C ALA A 252 -16.53 3.77 -0.34
N ASN A 253 -16.28 5.06 -0.05
CA ASN A 253 -16.25 5.59 1.30
C ASN A 253 -17.66 6.01 1.77
N PRO A 254 -18.27 5.34 2.77
CA PRO A 254 -19.62 5.66 3.25
C PRO A 254 -19.78 7.07 3.86
N SER A 255 -18.67 7.71 4.25
CA SER A 255 -18.69 9.08 4.75
C SER A 255 -18.66 10.13 3.63
N ASN A 256 -18.33 9.73 2.40
CA ASN A 256 -18.31 10.64 1.25
C ASN A 256 -19.74 10.90 0.73
N PRO A 257 -20.13 12.16 0.45
CA PRO A 257 -21.41 12.46 -0.20
C PRO A 257 -21.60 11.77 -1.55
N GLY A 258 -20.51 11.51 -2.28
CA GLY A 258 -20.50 10.77 -3.55
C GLY A 258 -20.52 9.24 -3.41
N HIS A 259 -20.77 8.69 -2.21
CA HIS A 259 -20.83 7.26 -1.99
C HIS A 259 -21.86 6.57 -2.87
N LYS A 260 -21.44 5.52 -3.58
CA LYS A 260 -22.29 4.68 -4.44
C LYS A 260 -22.36 3.27 -3.82
N LYS A 261 -23.38 3.05 -2.99
CA LYS A 261 -23.52 1.84 -2.18
C LYS A 261 -23.40 0.55 -3.01
N GLU A 262 -24.16 0.43 -4.09
CA GLU A 262 -24.18 -0.77 -4.94
C GLU A 262 -22.78 -1.05 -5.55
N PHE A 263 -22.10 -0.03 -6.03
CA PHE A 263 -20.76 -0.16 -6.57
C PHE A 263 -19.74 -0.49 -5.49
N ALA A 264 -19.89 0.09 -4.29
CA ALA A 264 -19.02 -0.21 -3.16
C ALA A 264 -19.16 -1.67 -2.70
N GLU A 265 -20.39 -2.19 -2.66
CA GLU A 265 -20.69 -3.59 -2.31
C GLU A 265 -20.13 -4.56 -3.36
N ASP A 266 -20.29 -4.26 -4.67
CA ASP A 266 -19.71 -5.08 -5.74
C ASP A 266 -18.17 -5.03 -5.73
N ALA A 267 -17.56 -3.85 -5.56
CA ALA A 267 -16.12 -3.70 -5.43
C ALA A 267 -15.57 -4.49 -4.23
N TYR A 268 -16.26 -4.45 -3.11
CA TYR A 268 -15.90 -5.21 -1.92
C TYR A 268 -16.00 -6.72 -2.14
N LYS A 269 -17.07 -7.20 -2.79
CA LYS A 269 -17.22 -8.61 -3.19
C LYS A 269 -16.05 -9.05 -4.08
N ASN A 270 -15.72 -8.29 -5.13
CA ASN A 270 -14.56 -8.56 -6.00
C ASN A 270 -13.25 -8.62 -5.19
N THR A 271 -13.08 -7.73 -4.21
CA THR A 271 -11.93 -7.72 -3.29
C THR A 271 -11.83 -9.00 -2.47
N LEU A 272 -12.94 -9.45 -1.86
CA LEU A 272 -12.97 -10.69 -1.08
C LEU A 272 -12.67 -11.92 -1.93
N GLU A 273 -13.25 -12.02 -3.12
CA GLU A 273 -12.97 -13.10 -4.07
C GLU A 273 -11.51 -13.11 -4.48
N PHE A 274 -10.93 -11.94 -4.73
CA PHE A 274 -9.53 -11.79 -5.12
C PHE A 274 -8.59 -12.25 -4.00
N PHE A 275 -8.82 -11.86 -2.76
CA PHE A 275 -8.03 -12.31 -1.62
C PHE A 275 -8.21 -13.80 -1.32
N LYS A 276 -9.46 -14.31 -1.30
CA LYS A 276 -9.74 -15.73 -1.05
C LYS A 276 -9.06 -16.65 -2.06
N ALA A 277 -8.89 -16.20 -3.31
CA ALA A 277 -8.19 -16.96 -4.33
C ALA A 277 -6.66 -17.02 -4.13
N ARG A 278 -6.05 -16.06 -3.42
CA ARG A 278 -4.59 -15.87 -3.32
C ARG A 278 -3.99 -16.11 -1.95
N LEU A 279 -4.79 -16.08 -0.90
CA LEU A 279 -4.40 -16.37 0.48
C LEU A 279 -4.70 -17.82 0.92
N LYS A 280 -4.66 -18.75 -0.02
CA LYS A 280 -4.86 -20.18 0.25
C LYS A 280 -3.63 -20.83 0.86
#